data_e2414f2f9172670d2bfbc690c03d89be
#
_entry.id   e2414f2f9172670d2bfbc690c03d89be
#
_cell.length_a   1.000
_cell.length_b   1.000
_cell.length_c   1.000
_cell.angle_alpha   90.00
_cell.angle_beta   90.00
_cell.angle_gamma   90.00
#
_symmetry.space_group_name_H-M   'P 1'
#
loop_
_entity.id
_entity.type
_entity.pdbx_description
1 polymer ?
#
loop_
_entity_poly.entity_id
_entity_poly.type
_entity_poly.pdbx_seq_one_letter_code
_entity_poly.pdbx_strand_id
1 'polypeptide(L)'
;MTPGMVLGTPPVRGSRGRHSRRRRRGWLPWAVLVVAVLLVGAVAALAATRINQPLAHPATHAALPMEVAVHGTGPALPWPTRGQGAVAVPSLGYADQSGPEHPVPIASLTKMTNAVVILRDHPLPAGAAGPLIIITAADVTEYDNELHNDESTIPIRFGEVLSERQMLEAMLIVSANDIAYSLAVWDAGSEPAFVAKMNALVASLGATGTLYVDASGYEPGSVSTASDCLRVAAAGMADPTFAEVVAMPSVTLPMVGTLPNIVTEVGSNGVVGVKSGYTSQAGACLILAGVRSVQGRPVLVLAAVLGQPTPPPIVPASTTTTTRPATAPPSSGSSTTTTTTPPNDLQIPDPFRFARPVVEKLLSAAETAVVPVTVATADRVVGAATVTWGGSAHPVPIVTAGGAWLLAWPGQTVASTSGLSPVPPGSTKGSRVGTAMFSLGTQIEVVPLRLASTVPEPSWWWRLVHGP
;
A
#
# COMPACT_ATOMS: atom_id res chain seq x y z
N MET A 1 3.12 119.69 -66.21
CA MET A 1 4.13 120.66 -66.67
C MET A 1 5.48 120.01 -66.65
N THR A 2 6.00 119.89 -67.82
CA THR A 2 7.39 119.70 -68.23
C THR A 2 8.39 120.65 -67.47
N PRO A 3 9.69 120.48 -67.57
CA PRO A 3 10.57 119.53 -68.31
C PRO A 3 11.88 119.19 -67.56
N GLY A 4 12.66 118.40 -68.00
CA GLY A 4 13.85 118.53 -68.84
C GLY A 4 15.04 117.83 -68.31
N MET A 5 15.59 116.86 -68.99
CA MET A 5 16.80 117.04 -69.81
C MET A 5 18.11 117.30 -68.98
N VAL A 6 19.27 116.67 -69.20
CA VAL A 6 20.00 116.21 -70.37
C VAL A 6 21.31 115.52 -69.93
N LEU A 7 21.70 114.44 -70.56
CA LEU A 7 23.00 114.03 -71.06
C LEU A 7 24.30 114.01 -70.22
N GLY A 8 25.01 112.90 -70.36
CA GLY A 8 26.44 112.83 -70.29
C GLY A 8 27.05 111.41 -70.15
N THR A 9 27.38 110.76 -71.26
CA THR A 9 28.36 109.64 -71.39
C THR A 9 29.77 110.27 -71.60
N PRO A 10 30.83 109.45 -71.68
CA PRO A 10 31.33 108.08 -71.26
C PRO A 10 32.72 108.19 -70.60
N PRO A 11 33.69 107.28 -70.55
CA PRO A 11 33.76 105.82 -70.95
C PRO A 11 34.66 104.95 -70.02
N VAL A 12 34.49 103.56 -70.10
CA VAL A 12 35.51 102.52 -70.13
C VAL A 12 36.67 102.43 -69.16
N ARG A 13 36.72 101.35 -68.36
CA ARG A 13 37.78 100.31 -68.41
C ARG A 13 37.53 99.18 -67.41
N GLY A 14 37.59 97.98 -67.96
CA GLY A 14 37.46 96.68 -67.30
C GLY A 14 38.48 96.39 -66.17
N SER A 15 38.01 95.56 -65.27
CA SER A 15 38.92 94.75 -64.45
C SER A 15 38.21 93.35 -64.21
N ARG A 16 38.94 92.38 -64.51
CA ARG A 16 38.60 90.96 -64.42
C ARG A 16 38.10 90.54 -63.02
N GLY A 17 36.88 90.17 -62.87
CA GLY A 17 36.39 89.52 -61.66
C GLY A 17 36.88 88.12 -61.55
N ARG A 18 37.66 87.80 -60.52
CA ARG A 18 38.03 86.45 -60.07
C ARG A 18 36.80 85.75 -59.58
N HIS A 19 36.37 84.68 -60.22
CA HIS A 19 35.40 83.73 -59.71
C HIS A 19 36.07 82.98 -58.52
N SER A 20 35.71 83.25 -57.30
CA SER A 20 36.00 82.42 -56.14
C SER A 20 35.17 81.14 -56.24
N ARG A 21 35.77 80.06 -56.70
CA ARG A 21 35.28 78.69 -56.50
C ARG A 21 35.20 78.42 -54.97
N ARG A 22 33.98 78.57 -54.34
CA ARG A 22 33.69 78.11 -53.01
C ARG A 22 33.95 76.58 -52.98
N ARG A 23 34.97 76.14 -52.29
CA ARG A 23 35.28 74.74 -51.92
C ARG A 23 34.09 74.10 -51.19
N ARG A 24 33.12 73.46 -51.86
CA ARG A 24 32.19 72.48 -51.29
C ARG A 24 32.87 71.13 -51.12
N ARG A 25 33.90 71.01 -50.27
CA ARG A 25 34.72 69.78 -50.14
C ARG A 25 35.04 69.44 -48.67
N GLY A 26 34.18 69.76 -47.68
CA GLY A 26 34.49 69.52 -46.29
C GLY A 26 33.55 68.53 -45.55
N TRP A 27 32.37 68.27 -46.09
CA TRP A 27 31.39 67.44 -45.36
C TRP A 27 31.25 65.98 -45.88
N LEU A 28 31.62 65.73 -47.12
CA LEU A 28 31.53 64.39 -47.70
C LEU A 28 32.36 63.35 -46.95
N PRO A 29 33.62 63.57 -46.55
CA PRO A 29 34.38 62.60 -45.78
C PRO A 29 33.75 62.39 -44.35
N TRP A 30 33.18 63.45 -43.77
CA TRP A 30 32.49 63.31 -42.48
C TRP A 30 31.16 62.57 -42.62
N ALA A 31 30.40 62.79 -43.69
CA ALA A 31 29.17 62.04 -43.96
C ALA A 31 29.50 60.57 -44.25
N VAL A 32 30.55 60.27 -44.99
CA VAL A 32 31.00 58.86 -45.19
C VAL A 32 31.46 58.23 -43.89
N LEU A 33 32.17 58.97 -43.04
CA LEU A 33 32.57 58.48 -41.70
C LEU A 33 31.38 58.20 -40.79
N VAL A 34 30.39 59.08 -40.77
CA VAL A 34 29.14 58.89 -39.98
C VAL A 34 28.37 57.68 -40.52
N VAL A 35 28.21 57.57 -41.83
CA VAL A 35 27.55 56.38 -42.41
C VAL A 35 28.30 55.10 -42.11
N ALA A 36 29.66 55.12 -42.20
CA ALA A 36 30.46 53.95 -41.86
C ALA A 36 30.33 53.58 -40.37
N VAL A 37 30.33 54.58 -39.45
CA VAL A 37 30.11 54.32 -38.02
C VAL A 37 28.70 53.77 -37.74
N LEU A 38 27.67 54.31 -38.42
CA LEU A 38 26.30 53.81 -38.28
C LEU A 38 26.17 52.37 -38.84
N LEU A 39 26.81 52.06 -39.96
CA LEU A 39 26.86 50.70 -40.50
C LEU A 39 27.58 49.72 -39.59
N VAL A 40 28.73 50.12 -39.04
CA VAL A 40 29.46 49.31 -38.07
C VAL A 40 28.61 49.13 -36.80
N GLY A 41 27.96 50.18 -36.31
CA GLY A 41 27.04 50.14 -35.19
C GLY A 41 25.82 49.19 -35.47
N ALA A 42 25.24 49.26 -36.65
CA ALA A 42 24.15 48.40 -37.06
C ALA A 42 24.59 46.91 -37.15
N VAL A 43 25.75 46.65 -37.75
CA VAL A 43 26.32 45.30 -37.81
C VAL A 43 26.65 44.76 -36.40
N ALA A 44 27.24 45.60 -35.54
CA ALA A 44 27.52 45.23 -34.16
C ALA A 44 26.25 44.97 -33.36
N ALA A 45 25.20 45.76 -33.55
CA ALA A 45 23.89 45.56 -32.93
C ALA A 45 23.24 44.25 -33.44
N LEU A 46 23.26 44.00 -34.75
CA LEU A 46 22.79 42.72 -35.32
C LEU A 46 23.59 41.52 -34.85
N ALA A 47 24.89 41.63 -34.72
CA ALA A 47 25.75 40.59 -34.16
C ALA A 47 25.43 40.34 -32.68
N ALA A 48 25.26 41.41 -31.89
CA ALA A 48 24.89 41.32 -30.50
C ALA A 48 23.50 40.69 -30.29
N THR A 49 22.52 41.04 -31.11
CA THR A 49 21.18 40.41 -31.05
C THR A 49 21.26 38.93 -31.38
N ARG A 50 21.98 38.51 -32.43
CA ARG A 50 22.13 37.11 -32.81
C ARG A 50 22.87 36.29 -31.74
N ILE A 51 23.95 36.82 -31.15
CA ILE A 51 24.73 36.13 -30.14
C ILE A 51 23.92 35.94 -28.85
N ASN A 52 23.06 36.92 -28.48
CA ASN A 52 22.28 36.91 -27.24
C ASN A 52 20.89 36.27 -27.39
N GLN A 53 20.51 35.76 -28.56
CA GLN A 53 19.23 35.04 -28.70
C GLN A 53 19.25 33.78 -27.84
N PRO A 54 18.10 33.50 -27.13
CA PRO A 54 17.98 32.28 -26.35
C PRO A 54 18.11 31.05 -27.25
N LEU A 55 18.92 30.09 -26.80
CA LEU A 55 19.09 28.80 -27.49
C LEU A 55 17.89 27.88 -27.17
N ALA A 56 17.51 27.10 -28.20
CA ALA A 56 16.52 26.05 -28.00
C ALA A 56 16.96 25.05 -26.91
N HIS A 57 16.02 24.59 -26.11
CA HIS A 57 16.28 23.55 -25.14
C HIS A 57 16.65 22.24 -25.85
N PRO A 58 17.63 21.46 -25.34
CA PRO A 58 17.89 20.11 -25.81
C PRO A 58 16.64 19.24 -25.80
N ALA A 59 16.48 18.43 -26.82
CA ALA A 59 15.45 17.39 -26.80
C ALA A 59 15.82 16.34 -25.76
N THR A 60 14.94 16.09 -24.77
CA THR A 60 15.16 15.11 -23.73
C THR A 60 14.33 13.84 -24.00
N HIS A 61 15.00 12.70 -23.94
CA HIS A 61 14.36 11.39 -24.09
C HIS A 61 14.70 10.52 -22.89
N ALA A 62 13.68 9.93 -22.26
CA ALA A 62 13.86 8.87 -21.28
C ALA A 62 13.84 7.52 -22.00
N ALA A 63 14.73 6.62 -21.58
CA ALA A 63 14.86 5.25 -22.11
C ALA A 63 14.72 4.23 -20.97
N LEU A 64 13.89 4.53 -19.97
CA LEU A 64 13.53 3.54 -18.95
C LEU A 64 12.56 2.53 -19.57
N PRO A 65 12.76 1.22 -19.34
CA PRO A 65 11.73 0.25 -19.67
C PRO A 65 10.49 0.59 -18.85
N MET A 66 9.29 0.48 -19.44
CA MET A 66 8.03 0.73 -18.71
C MET A 66 7.84 -0.26 -17.57
N GLU A 67 8.44 -1.44 -17.70
CA GLU A 67 8.34 -2.55 -16.76
C GLU A 67 9.70 -3.17 -16.50
N VAL A 68 9.95 -3.51 -15.24
CA VAL A 68 11.14 -4.24 -14.79
C VAL A 68 10.68 -5.59 -14.26
N ALA A 69 10.98 -6.66 -14.99
CA ALA A 69 10.63 -8.01 -14.55
C ALA A 69 11.45 -8.43 -13.32
N VAL A 70 10.80 -8.97 -12.32
CA VAL A 70 11.43 -9.61 -11.17
C VAL A 70 11.76 -11.05 -11.58
N HIS A 71 13.04 -11.32 -11.80
CA HIS A 71 13.49 -12.64 -12.23
C HIS A 71 13.29 -13.71 -11.16
N GLY A 72 13.00 -14.92 -11.60
CA GLY A 72 12.78 -16.09 -10.77
C GLY A 72 11.32 -16.56 -10.80
N THR A 73 11.12 -17.79 -10.37
CA THR A 73 9.80 -18.37 -10.09
C THR A 73 9.59 -18.34 -8.59
N GLY A 74 8.38 -17.96 -8.15
CA GLY A 74 8.00 -18.08 -6.76
C GLY A 74 8.17 -19.54 -6.27
N PRO A 75 8.41 -19.76 -4.98
CA PRO A 75 8.47 -21.10 -4.43
C PRO A 75 7.12 -21.80 -4.61
N ALA A 76 7.14 -23.12 -4.73
CA ALA A 76 5.94 -23.92 -4.60
C ALA A 76 5.42 -23.79 -3.17
N LEU A 77 4.23 -23.22 -3.01
CA LEU A 77 3.61 -23.05 -1.70
C LEU A 77 3.03 -24.40 -1.22
N PRO A 78 3.19 -24.73 0.07
CA PRO A 78 2.69 -25.98 0.66
C PRO A 78 1.18 -25.89 0.93
N TRP A 79 0.39 -25.87 -0.14
CA TRP A 79 -1.06 -25.78 -0.07
C TRP A 79 -1.69 -26.89 0.77
N PRO A 80 -2.83 -26.63 1.44
CA PRO A 80 -3.57 -27.65 2.14
C PRO A 80 -4.06 -28.74 1.18
N THR A 81 -4.07 -29.99 1.63
CA THR A 81 -4.59 -31.12 0.85
C THR A 81 -6.12 -31.24 0.92
N ARG A 82 -6.75 -30.52 1.84
CA ARG A 82 -8.21 -30.41 2.03
C ARG A 82 -8.60 -28.98 2.31
N GLY A 83 -9.82 -28.63 1.98
CA GLY A 83 -10.32 -27.27 2.14
C GLY A 83 -9.65 -26.31 1.18
N GLN A 84 -9.57 -25.06 1.57
CA GLN A 84 -8.98 -23.98 0.78
C GLN A 84 -7.77 -23.38 1.49
N GLY A 85 -6.83 -22.85 0.74
CA GLY A 85 -5.71 -22.09 1.26
C GLY A 85 -5.43 -20.87 0.40
N ALA A 86 -5.04 -19.77 1.02
CA ALA A 86 -4.65 -18.55 0.32
C ALA A 86 -3.48 -17.86 1.06
N VAL A 87 -2.72 -17.09 0.29
CA VAL A 87 -1.63 -16.24 0.78
C VAL A 87 -1.79 -14.85 0.19
N ALA A 88 -1.49 -13.82 0.98
CA ALA A 88 -1.44 -12.44 0.49
C ALA A 88 -0.26 -11.68 1.10
N VAL A 89 0.34 -10.80 0.29
CA VAL A 89 1.33 -9.81 0.73
C VAL A 89 0.83 -8.45 0.26
N PRO A 90 0.01 -7.76 1.09
CA PRO A 90 -0.72 -6.57 0.68
C PRO A 90 0.17 -5.45 0.11
N SER A 91 1.34 -5.22 0.72
CA SER A 91 2.29 -4.19 0.26
C SER A 91 2.87 -4.46 -1.12
N LEU A 92 2.86 -5.72 -1.59
CA LEU A 92 3.31 -6.11 -2.93
C LEU A 92 2.16 -6.18 -3.94
N GLY A 93 0.91 -6.07 -3.50
CA GLY A 93 -0.26 -6.42 -4.34
C GLY A 93 -0.23 -7.88 -4.78
N TYR A 94 0.39 -8.77 -3.98
CA TYR A 94 0.48 -10.20 -4.28
C TYR A 94 -0.58 -10.98 -3.53
N ALA A 95 -1.25 -11.88 -4.25
CA ALA A 95 -2.14 -12.89 -3.67
C ALA A 95 -2.10 -14.17 -4.53
N ASP A 96 -2.20 -15.31 -3.88
CA ASP A 96 -2.25 -16.64 -4.52
C ASP A 96 -3.12 -17.60 -3.69
N GLN A 97 -3.61 -18.66 -4.33
CA GLN A 97 -4.58 -19.60 -3.74
C GLN A 97 -4.36 -21.03 -4.19
N SER A 98 -4.86 -21.98 -3.41
CA SER A 98 -4.63 -23.43 -3.59
C SER A 98 -5.37 -24.08 -4.79
N GLY A 99 -6.09 -23.29 -5.59
CA GLY A 99 -6.88 -23.76 -6.73
C GLY A 99 -8.23 -23.02 -6.81
N PRO A 100 -9.20 -23.55 -7.56
CA PRO A 100 -10.53 -22.94 -7.64
C PRO A 100 -11.19 -22.87 -6.27
N GLU A 101 -11.63 -21.67 -5.88
CA GLU A 101 -12.32 -21.42 -4.63
C GLU A 101 -13.84 -21.38 -4.84
N HIS A 102 -14.58 -21.73 -3.81
CA HIS A 102 -16.03 -21.57 -3.71
C HIS A 102 -16.41 -21.16 -2.29
N PRO A 103 -17.49 -20.40 -2.10
CA PRO A 103 -17.94 -20.01 -0.77
C PRO A 103 -18.18 -21.22 0.14
N VAL A 104 -17.58 -21.20 1.32
CA VAL A 104 -17.76 -22.20 2.39
C VAL A 104 -18.04 -21.52 3.71
N PRO A 105 -18.74 -22.15 4.66
CA PRO A 105 -18.89 -21.62 6.01
C PRO A 105 -17.52 -21.30 6.63
N ILE A 106 -17.40 -20.15 7.30
CA ILE A 106 -16.10 -19.66 7.82
C ILE A 106 -16.08 -19.50 9.33
N ALA A 107 -17.20 -19.79 9.99
CA ALA A 107 -17.32 -19.65 11.43
C ALA A 107 -16.89 -18.25 11.92
N SER A 108 -16.28 -18.18 13.08
CA SER A 108 -15.86 -16.94 13.73
C SER A 108 -14.83 -16.08 12.96
N LEU A 109 -14.37 -16.45 11.77
CA LEU A 109 -13.64 -15.52 10.91
C LEU A 109 -14.52 -14.32 10.52
N THR A 110 -15.84 -14.47 10.54
CA THR A 110 -16.86 -13.43 10.35
C THR A 110 -16.60 -12.21 11.26
N LYS A 111 -16.13 -12.44 12.48
CA LYS A 111 -15.86 -11.38 13.47
C LYS A 111 -14.75 -10.40 13.04
N MET A 112 -13.91 -10.76 12.08
CA MET A 112 -12.96 -9.80 11.49
C MET A 112 -13.74 -8.69 10.76
N THR A 113 -14.75 -9.05 9.97
CA THR A 113 -15.58 -8.07 9.26
C THR A 113 -16.39 -7.23 10.22
N ASN A 114 -16.95 -7.85 11.28
CA ASN A 114 -17.62 -7.14 12.35
C ASN A 114 -16.71 -6.04 12.93
N ALA A 115 -15.50 -6.40 13.38
CA ALA A 115 -14.53 -5.45 13.94
C ALA A 115 -14.14 -4.33 12.95
N VAL A 116 -13.97 -4.66 11.67
CA VAL A 116 -13.64 -3.65 10.64
C VAL A 116 -14.80 -2.68 10.41
N VAL A 117 -16.06 -3.14 10.46
CA VAL A 117 -17.23 -2.25 10.38
C VAL A 117 -17.26 -1.33 11.60
N ILE A 118 -17.16 -1.89 12.82
CA ILE A 118 -17.13 -1.10 14.06
C ILE A 118 -16.05 -0.03 14.02
N LEU A 119 -14.80 -0.38 13.70
CA LEU A 119 -13.70 0.57 13.66
C LEU A 119 -13.78 1.61 12.53
N ARG A 120 -14.54 1.35 11.47
CA ARG A 120 -14.84 2.34 10.44
C ARG A 120 -15.90 3.34 10.86
N ASP A 121 -16.94 2.87 11.54
CA ASP A 121 -18.06 3.69 11.98
C ASP A 121 -17.74 4.44 13.29
N HIS A 122 -16.93 3.81 14.16
CA HIS A 122 -16.43 4.33 15.43
C HIS A 122 -14.89 4.27 15.47
N PRO A 123 -14.19 5.18 14.79
CA PRO A 123 -12.73 5.14 14.72
C PRO A 123 -12.08 5.24 16.09
N LEU A 124 -11.30 4.23 16.46
CA LEU A 124 -10.65 4.11 17.75
C LEU A 124 -9.13 4.21 17.60
N PRO A 125 -8.47 5.29 18.11
CA PRO A 125 -7.03 5.37 18.11
C PRO A 125 -6.37 4.22 18.90
N ALA A 126 -5.21 3.76 18.44
CA ALA A 126 -4.44 2.73 19.14
C ALA A 126 -4.23 3.08 20.61
N GLY A 127 -4.43 2.12 21.50
CA GLY A 127 -4.36 2.29 22.95
C GLY A 127 -5.54 3.02 23.60
N ALA A 128 -6.48 3.60 22.83
CA ALA A 128 -7.67 4.24 23.41
C ALA A 128 -8.70 3.19 23.85
N ALA A 129 -9.48 3.54 24.90
CA ALA A 129 -10.57 2.69 25.39
C ALA A 129 -11.84 2.80 24.55
N GLY A 130 -12.07 3.95 23.92
CA GLY A 130 -13.30 4.25 23.19
C GLY A 130 -14.48 4.58 24.10
N PRO A 131 -15.69 4.71 23.51
CA PRO A 131 -16.92 4.94 24.25
C PRO A 131 -17.24 3.76 25.19
N LEU A 132 -18.01 4.08 26.22
CA LEU A 132 -18.52 3.10 27.17
C LEU A 132 -19.87 2.59 26.68
N ILE A 133 -20.01 1.28 26.59
CA ILE A 133 -21.19 0.57 26.09
C ILE A 133 -21.83 -0.15 27.27
N ILE A 134 -23.14 0.05 27.45
CA ILE A 134 -23.91 -0.56 28.54
C ILE A 134 -24.55 -1.83 28.02
N ILE A 135 -24.30 -2.95 28.70
CA ILE A 135 -24.93 -4.24 28.40
C ILE A 135 -26.43 -4.15 28.73
N THR A 136 -27.24 -4.38 27.74
CA THR A 136 -28.72 -4.30 27.83
C THR A 136 -29.34 -5.63 28.23
N ALA A 137 -30.65 -5.64 28.48
CA ALA A 137 -31.38 -6.89 28.72
C ALA A 137 -31.48 -7.77 27.45
N ALA A 138 -31.45 -7.17 26.25
CA ALA A 138 -31.40 -7.92 24.99
C ALA A 138 -30.07 -8.65 24.85
N ASP A 139 -28.94 -8.01 25.16
CA ASP A 139 -27.61 -8.62 25.12
C ASP A 139 -27.54 -9.83 26.08
N VAL A 140 -28.08 -9.72 27.29
CA VAL A 140 -28.13 -10.84 28.25
C VAL A 140 -29.02 -11.98 27.74
N THR A 141 -30.16 -11.64 27.09
CA THR A 141 -31.03 -12.67 26.51
C THR A 141 -30.27 -13.44 25.39
N GLU A 142 -29.54 -12.71 24.55
CA GLU A 142 -28.75 -13.35 23.48
C GLU A 142 -27.61 -14.18 24.05
N TYR A 143 -26.89 -13.68 25.06
CA TYR A 143 -25.88 -14.45 25.78
C TYR A 143 -26.46 -15.77 26.32
N ASP A 144 -27.68 -15.75 26.94
CA ASP A 144 -28.32 -16.96 27.46
C ASP A 144 -28.69 -17.93 26.33
N ASN A 145 -29.16 -17.42 25.17
CA ASN A 145 -29.45 -18.24 23.99
C ASN A 145 -28.19 -18.93 23.44
N GLU A 146 -27.11 -18.17 23.24
CA GLU A 146 -25.82 -18.66 22.73
C GLU A 146 -25.18 -19.66 23.67
N LEU A 147 -25.26 -19.42 24.99
CA LEU A 147 -24.80 -20.36 26.00
C LEU A 147 -25.55 -21.69 25.95
N HIS A 148 -26.86 -21.69 25.70
CA HIS A 148 -27.68 -22.89 25.53
C HIS A 148 -27.30 -23.67 24.23
N ASN A 149 -26.76 -22.97 23.23
CA ASN A 149 -26.34 -23.55 21.96
C ASN A 149 -24.86 -24.01 21.96
N ASP A 150 -24.17 -24.01 23.11
CA ASP A 150 -22.73 -24.30 23.27
C ASP A 150 -21.84 -23.39 22.40
N GLU A 151 -22.23 -22.12 22.22
CA GLU A 151 -21.47 -21.12 21.49
C GLU A 151 -20.34 -20.52 22.35
N SER A 152 -19.37 -19.88 21.67
CA SER A 152 -18.29 -19.16 22.35
C SER A 152 -18.81 -17.86 22.94
N THR A 153 -18.98 -17.77 24.24
CA THR A 153 -19.48 -16.59 24.95
C THR A 153 -18.55 -16.17 26.09
N ILE A 154 -18.71 -14.97 26.60
CA ILE A 154 -18.15 -14.53 27.88
C ILE A 154 -19.28 -14.15 28.84
N PRO A 155 -19.17 -14.40 30.16
CA PRO A 155 -20.16 -13.96 31.13
C PRO A 155 -20.36 -12.44 31.09
N ILE A 156 -21.58 -11.99 30.81
CA ILE A 156 -21.99 -10.59 30.83
C ILE A 156 -23.21 -10.41 31.77
N ARG A 157 -23.44 -9.17 32.21
CA ARG A 157 -24.59 -8.86 33.09
C ARG A 157 -25.30 -7.59 32.65
N PHE A 158 -26.62 -7.56 32.85
CA PHE A 158 -27.39 -6.35 32.65
C PHE A 158 -26.80 -5.17 33.43
N GLY A 159 -26.63 -4.05 32.74
CA GLY A 159 -26.05 -2.82 33.31
C GLY A 159 -24.53 -2.84 33.46
N GLU A 160 -23.84 -3.90 33.09
CA GLU A 160 -22.39 -3.91 32.99
C GLU A 160 -21.93 -2.89 31.94
N VAL A 161 -20.80 -2.24 32.18
CA VAL A 161 -20.24 -1.22 31.30
C VAL A 161 -18.88 -1.71 30.80
N LEU A 162 -18.78 -1.90 29.49
CA LEU A 162 -17.53 -2.25 28.83
C LEU A 162 -17.13 -1.12 27.88
N SER A 163 -15.84 -0.90 27.70
CA SER A 163 -15.39 0.01 26.64
C SER A 163 -15.46 -0.69 25.28
N GLU A 164 -15.59 0.07 24.21
CA GLU A 164 -15.54 -0.44 22.84
C GLU A 164 -14.30 -1.34 22.65
N ARG A 165 -13.13 -0.90 23.14
CA ARG A 165 -11.89 -1.69 23.10
C ARG A 165 -12.03 -3.04 23.80
N GLN A 166 -12.58 -3.07 25.01
CA GLN A 166 -12.78 -4.34 25.74
C GLN A 166 -13.72 -5.29 25.00
N MET A 167 -14.74 -4.75 24.33
CA MET A 167 -15.64 -5.57 23.52
C MET A 167 -14.93 -6.09 22.25
N LEU A 168 -14.13 -5.27 21.56
CA LEU A 168 -13.31 -5.72 20.43
C LEU A 168 -12.30 -6.79 20.86
N GLU A 169 -11.65 -6.62 22.01
CA GLU A 169 -10.71 -7.60 22.60
C GLU A 169 -11.44 -8.93 22.91
N ALA A 170 -12.62 -8.88 23.53
CA ALA A 170 -13.40 -10.09 23.83
C ALA A 170 -13.85 -10.80 22.53
N MET A 171 -14.30 -10.06 21.52
CA MET A 171 -14.75 -10.61 20.26
C MET A 171 -13.59 -11.22 19.44
N LEU A 172 -12.44 -10.55 19.36
CA LEU A 172 -11.36 -10.98 18.49
C LEU A 172 -10.43 -12.02 19.13
N ILE A 173 -10.14 -11.88 20.43
CA ILE A 173 -9.15 -12.71 21.15
C ILE A 173 -9.77 -14.02 21.63
N VAL A 174 -10.91 -13.95 22.32
CA VAL A 174 -11.61 -15.12 22.86
C VAL A 174 -12.82 -15.56 22.06
N SER A 175 -13.10 -14.83 20.95
CA SER A 175 -14.14 -15.19 19.97
C SER A 175 -15.57 -15.11 20.50
N ALA A 176 -15.87 -14.25 21.48
CA ALA A 176 -17.17 -14.09 22.08
C ALA A 176 -18.27 -13.72 21.04
N ASN A 177 -19.30 -14.56 20.89
CA ASN A 177 -20.42 -14.36 19.96
C ASN A 177 -21.37 -13.30 20.50
N ASP A 178 -21.74 -13.41 21.78
CA ASP A 178 -22.56 -12.46 22.53
C ASP A 178 -22.04 -11.01 22.41
N ILE A 179 -20.74 -10.84 22.45
CA ILE A 179 -20.13 -9.52 22.24
C ILE A 179 -20.18 -9.09 20.78
N ALA A 180 -20.07 -10.03 19.82
CA ALA A 180 -20.23 -9.71 18.42
C ALA A 180 -21.67 -9.21 18.12
N TYR A 181 -22.68 -9.84 18.72
CA TYR A 181 -24.06 -9.39 18.66
C TYR A 181 -24.24 -8.02 19.33
N SER A 182 -23.74 -7.85 20.55
CA SER A 182 -23.88 -6.59 21.30
C SER A 182 -23.25 -5.41 20.54
N LEU A 183 -22.06 -5.58 19.94
CA LEU A 183 -21.44 -4.56 19.10
C LEU A 183 -22.27 -4.27 17.85
N ALA A 184 -22.83 -5.29 17.21
CA ALA A 184 -23.70 -5.13 16.03
C ALA A 184 -24.97 -4.32 16.35
N VAL A 185 -25.62 -4.63 17.47
CA VAL A 185 -26.82 -3.90 17.92
C VAL A 185 -26.48 -2.48 18.37
N TRP A 186 -25.35 -2.30 19.05
CA TRP A 186 -24.87 -0.97 19.46
C TRP A 186 -24.60 -0.05 18.26
N ASP A 187 -23.99 -0.57 17.19
CA ASP A 187 -23.65 0.21 16.00
C ASP A 187 -24.86 0.49 15.11
N ALA A 188 -25.72 -0.50 14.85
CA ALA A 188 -26.75 -0.42 13.82
C ALA A 188 -28.20 -0.49 14.35
N GLY A 189 -28.39 -0.64 15.67
CA GLY A 189 -29.71 -0.78 16.30
C GLY A 189 -30.33 -2.16 16.15
N SER A 190 -29.83 -3.01 15.26
CA SER A 190 -30.23 -4.41 15.11
C SER A 190 -29.15 -5.22 14.34
N GLU A 191 -29.05 -6.51 14.62
CA GLU A 191 -28.14 -7.40 13.92
C GLU A 191 -28.39 -7.45 12.40
N PRO A 192 -29.62 -7.58 11.86
CA PRO A 192 -29.84 -7.55 10.41
C PRO A 192 -29.37 -6.26 9.73
N ALA A 193 -29.50 -5.10 10.40
CA ALA A 193 -28.99 -3.83 9.87
C ALA A 193 -27.46 -3.80 9.85
N PHE A 194 -26.81 -4.37 10.87
CA PHE A 194 -25.37 -4.49 10.93
C PHE A 194 -24.83 -5.49 9.89
N VAL A 195 -25.47 -6.63 9.71
CA VAL A 195 -25.13 -7.62 8.67
C VAL A 195 -25.19 -6.99 7.27
N ALA A 196 -26.16 -6.10 7.03
CA ALA A 196 -26.18 -5.34 5.77
C ALA A 196 -24.95 -4.46 5.59
N LYS A 197 -24.43 -3.81 6.65
CA LYS A 197 -23.17 -3.05 6.62
C LYS A 197 -21.97 -3.98 6.36
N MET A 198 -21.92 -5.15 7.00
CA MET A 198 -20.86 -6.16 6.78
C MET A 198 -20.83 -6.59 5.31
N ASN A 199 -21.98 -6.88 4.71
CA ASN A 199 -22.08 -7.28 3.30
C ASN A 199 -21.70 -6.13 2.36
N ALA A 200 -22.07 -4.88 2.68
CA ALA A 200 -21.64 -3.70 1.93
C ALA A 200 -20.12 -3.51 1.99
N LEU A 201 -19.52 -3.74 3.17
CA LEU A 201 -18.06 -3.67 3.34
C LEU A 201 -17.35 -4.66 2.45
N VAL A 202 -17.70 -5.96 2.48
CA VAL A 202 -16.99 -6.98 1.70
C VAL A 202 -17.19 -6.78 0.20
N ALA A 203 -18.35 -6.29 -0.23
CA ALA A 203 -18.55 -5.87 -1.61
C ALA A 203 -17.57 -4.74 -2.01
N SER A 204 -17.36 -3.75 -1.14
CA SER A 204 -16.40 -2.65 -1.36
C SER A 204 -14.95 -3.11 -1.43
N LEU A 205 -14.60 -4.21 -0.74
CA LEU A 205 -13.27 -4.82 -0.76
C LEU A 205 -13.08 -5.75 -1.97
N GLY A 206 -14.10 -5.96 -2.79
CA GLY A 206 -14.07 -6.91 -3.90
C GLY A 206 -14.07 -8.38 -3.45
N ALA A 207 -14.54 -8.67 -2.25
CA ALA A 207 -14.70 -10.01 -1.69
C ALA A 207 -16.03 -10.61 -2.17
N THR A 208 -16.12 -10.97 -3.44
CA THR A 208 -17.36 -11.34 -4.14
C THR A 208 -17.87 -12.73 -3.80
N GLY A 209 -17.06 -13.59 -3.22
CA GLY A 209 -17.43 -14.91 -2.72
C GLY A 209 -17.86 -14.89 -1.25
N THR A 210 -18.11 -13.71 -0.66
CA THR A 210 -18.43 -13.56 0.76
C THR A 210 -19.86 -13.09 0.95
N LEU A 211 -20.58 -13.75 1.87
CA LEU A 211 -21.90 -13.37 2.31
C LEU A 211 -22.01 -13.64 3.82
N TYR A 212 -22.55 -12.69 4.56
CA TYR A 212 -22.87 -12.83 5.99
C TYR A 212 -24.37 -12.86 6.20
N VAL A 213 -24.82 -13.70 7.14
CA VAL A 213 -26.22 -13.80 7.59
C VAL A 213 -26.35 -13.53 9.09
N ASP A 214 -25.23 -13.51 9.82
CA ASP A 214 -25.11 -13.18 11.25
C ASP A 214 -23.82 -12.36 11.52
N ALA A 215 -23.71 -11.81 12.72
CA ALA A 215 -22.59 -10.96 13.13
C ALA A 215 -21.38 -11.75 13.67
N SER A 216 -21.56 -13.02 14.02
CA SER A 216 -20.58 -13.87 14.72
C SER A 216 -19.96 -14.95 13.85
N GLY A 217 -20.68 -15.43 12.84
CA GLY A 217 -20.34 -16.56 11.96
C GLY A 217 -20.73 -17.91 12.54
N TYR A 218 -21.63 -17.97 13.49
CA TYR A 218 -22.20 -19.22 13.98
C TYR A 218 -23.12 -19.86 12.95
N GLU A 219 -23.90 -19.05 12.25
CA GLU A 219 -24.80 -19.50 11.20
C GLU A 219 -24.03 -19.97 9.96
N PRO A 220 -24.28 -21.19 9.45
CA PRO A 220 -23.56 -21.75 8.31
C PRO A 220 -23.78 -21.01 6.99
N GLY A 221 -24.75 -20.09 6.95
CA GLY A 221 -25.00 -19.18 5.83
C GLY A 221 -23.97 -18.05 5.73
N SER A 222 -23.19 -17.79 6.76
CA SER A 222 -22.05 -16.87 6.73
C SER A 222 -20.86 -17.57 6.06
N VAL A 223 -20.68 -17.30 4.76
CA VAL A 223 -19.74 -18.00 3.87
C VAL A 223 -18.72 -17.05 3.25
N SER A 224 -17.55 -17.59 2.92
CA SER A 224 -16.49 -16.86 2.21
C SER A 224 -15.54 -17.81 1.50
N THR A 225 -14.54 -17.25 0.81
CA THR A 225 -13.38 -17.98 0.27
C THR A 225 -12.11 -17.61 1.06
N ALA A 226 -11.07 -18.43 0.96
CA ALA A 226 -9.80 -18.12 1.65
C ALA A 226 -9.20 -16.78 1.17
N SER A 227 -9.26 -16.52 -0.13
CA SER A 227 -8.79 -15.25 -0.70
C SER A 227 -9.59 -14.04 -0.21
N ASP A 228 -10.92 -14.16 -0.13
CA ASP A 228 -11.78 -13.08 0.35
C ASP A 228 -11.57 -12.83 1.85
N CYS A 229 -11.40 -13.88 2.64
CA CYS A 229 -11.03 -13.75 4.05
C CYS A 229 -9.72 -12.97 4.22
N LEU A 230 -8.72 -13.19 3.32
CA LEU A 230 -7.47 -12.42 3.36
C LEU A 230 -7.65 -10.95 2.95
N ARG A 231 -8.62 -10.63 2.09
CA ARG A 231 -8.97 -9.22 1.77
C ARG A 231 -9.49 -8.50 3.03
N VAL A 232 -10.36 -9.18 3.78
CA VAL A 232 -10.87 -8.65 5.06
C VAL A 232 -9.75 -8.55 6.09
N ALA A 233 -8.93 -9.59 6.24
CA ALA A 233 -7.80 -9.57 7.16
C ALA A 233 -6.81 -8.45 6.83
N ALA A 234 -6.51 -8.22 5.55
CA ALA A 234 -5.66 -7.11 5.11
C ALA A 234 -6.25 -5.74 5.44
N ALA A 235 -7.58 -5.59 5.29
CA ALA A 235 -8.28 -4.35 5.65
C ALA A 235 -8.25 -4.12 7.18
N GLY A 236 -8.45 -5.16 7.98
CA GLY A 236 -8.34 -5.10 9.44
C GLY A 236 -6.90 -4.77 9.88
N MET A 237 -5.91 -5.49 9.37
CA MET A 237 -4.49 -5.25 9.70
C MET A 237 -3.95 -3.89 9.26
N ALA A 238 -4.66 -3.19 8.38
CA ALA A 238 -4.36 -1.80 8.04
C ALA A 238 -4.86 -0.79 9.09
N ASP A 239 -5.79 -1.19 9.95
CA ASP A 239 -6.25 -0.41 11.11
C ASP A 239 -5.33 -0.67 12.31
N PRO A 240 -4.71 0.37 12.91
CA PRO A 240 -3.78 0.19 14.01
C PRO A 240 -4.40 -0.47 15.25
N THR A 241 -5.67 -0.19 15.56
CA THR A 241 -6.35 -0.76 16.73
C THR A 241 -6.70 -2.23 16.51
N PHE A 242 -7.20 -2.57 15.32
CA PHE A 242 -7.40 -3.98 14.96
C PHE A 242 -6.10 -4.78 15.07
N ALA A 243 -5.02 -4.26 14.44
CA ALA A 243 -3.72 -4.92 14.45
C ALA A 243 -3.15 -5.08 15.87
N GLU A 244 -3.32 -4.06 16.73
CA GLU A 244 -2.93 -4.11 18.14
C GLU A 244 -3.70 -5.19 18.89
N VAL A 245 -5.02 -5.23 18.76
CA VAL A 245 -5.88 -6.18 19.48
C VAL A 245 -5.58 -7.62 19.08
N VAL A 246 -5.53 -7.94 17.79
CA VAL A 246 -5.28 -9.33 17.34
C VAL A 246 -3.88 -9.83 17.68
N ALA A 247 -2.93 -8.91 17.93
CA ALA A 247 -1.56 -9.25 18.34
C ALA A 247 -1.40 -9.51 19.85
N MET A 248 -2.45 -9.35 20.64
CA MET A 248 -2.40 -9.61 22.08
C MET A 248 -2.41 -11.12 22.36
N PRO A 249 -1.45 -11.66 23.13
CA PRO A 249 -1.43 -13.09 23.49
C PRO A 249 -2.52 -13.47 24.50
N SER A 250 -3.09 -12.50 25.20
CA SER A 250 -4.17 -12.67 26.17
C SER A 250 -4.90 -11.36 26.39
N VAL A 251 -6.12 -11.43 26.90
CA VAL A 251 -6.94 -10.30 27.32
C VAL A 251 -7.34 -10.44 28.78
N THR A 252 -7.44 -9.31 29.49
CA THR A 252 -8.00 -9.27 30.85
C THR A 252 -9.32 -8.50 30.83
N LEU A 253 -10.41 -9.21 31.06
CA LEU A 253 -11.77 -8.67 31.03
C LEU A 253 -12.35 -8.55 32.45
N PRO A 254 -13.20 -7.55 32.71
CA PRO A 254 -13.94 -7.49 33.94
C PRO A 254 -14.72 -8.80 34.17
N MET A 255 -14.85 -9.23 35.41
CA MET A 255 -15.57 -10.44 35.82
C MET A 255 -15.00 -11.79 35.34
N VAL A 256 -14.30 -11.83 34.19
CA VAL A 256 -13.79 -13.09 33.60
C VAL A 256 -12.32 -13.33 33.97
N GLY A 257 -11.55 -12.25 34.19
CA GLY A 257 -10.11 -12.34 34.43
C GLY A 257 -9.32 -12.45 33.14
N THR A 258 -8.15 -13.05 33.18
CA THR A 258 -7.23 -13.16 32.03
C THR A 258 -7.53 -14.42 31.21
N LEU A 259 -7.81 -14.26 29.94
CA LEU A 259 -8.04 -15.33 28.98
C LEU A 259 -6.97 -15.31 27.88
N PRO A 260 -6.44 -16.47 27.47
CA PRO A 260 -5.48 -16.55 26.37
C PRO A 260 -6.15 -16.29 25.01
N ASN A 261 -5.35 -15.85 24.04
CA ASN A 261 -5.78 -15.79 22.66
C ASN A 261 -5.97 -17.22 22.09
N ILE A 262 -7.08 -17.43 21.38
CA ILE A 262 -7.35 -18.74 20.72
C ILE A 262 -6.34 -18.98 19.59
N VAL A 263 -5.83 -17.92 18.94
CA VAL A 263 -4.69 -18.01 18.00
C VAL A 263 -3.40 -18.08 18.83
N THR A 264 -3.07 -19.29 19.26
CA THR A 264 -1.96 -19.55 20.19
C THR A 264 -0.57 -19.26 19.63
N GLU A 265 -0.47 -19.06 18.32
CA GLU A 265 0.73 -18.71 17.57
C GLU A 265 1.16 -17.26 17.78
N VAL A 266 0.26 -16.39 18.23
CA VAL A 266 0.52 -14.97 18.47
C VAL A 266 1.67 -14.77 19.45
N GLY A 267 2.63 -13.92 19.05
CA GLY A 267 3.86 -13.65 19.80
C GLY A 267 5.00 -14.65 19.53
N SER A 268 4.77 -15.69 18.74
CA SER A 268 5.77 -16.66 18.33
C SER A 268 6.14 -16.49 16.87
N ASN A 269 7.43 -16.63 16.51
CA ASN A 269 7.93 -16.63 15.13
C ASN A 269 7.49 -15.42 14.28
N GLY A 270 7.22 -14.26 14.89
CA GLY A 270 6.76 -13.06 14.19
C GLY A 270 5.27 -13.04 13.85
N VAL A 271 4.48 -14.02 14.35
CA VAL A 271 3.02 -14.04 14.19
C VAL A 271 2.38 -12.94 15.05
N VAL A 272 1.54 -12.11 14.41
CA VAL A 272 0.88 -10.95 15.01
C VAL A 272 -0.64 -10.97 14.88
N GLY A 273 -1.23 -12.13 14.61
CA GLY A 273 -2.69 -12.31 14.49
C GLY A 273 -3.00 -13.46 13.52
N VAL A 274 -4.26 -13.71 13.10
CA VAL A 274 -5.39 -12.76 13.13
C VAL A 274 -6.57 -13.37 13.86
N LYS A 275 -7.14 -14.50 13.35
CA LYS A 275 -8.40 -15.06 13.84
C LYS A 275 -8.52 -16.54 13.52
N SER A 276 -9.19 -17.27 14.40
CA SER A 276 -9.61 -18.65 14.24
C SER A 276 -11.14 -18.75 14.21
N GLY A 277 -11.65 -19.79 13.58
CA GLY A 277 -13.08 -20.11 13.53
C GLY A 277 -13.32 -21.60 13.43
N TYR A 278 -14.30 -22.09 14.16
CA TYR A 278 -14.72 -23.47 14.13
C TYR A 278 -16.23 -23.62 14.33
N THR A 279 -16.86 -24.37 13.47
CA THR A 279 -18.16 -25.03 13.68
C THR A 279 -18.09 -26.42 13.03
N SER A 280 -19.04 -27.28 13.35
CA SER A 280 -19.10 -28.61 12.71
C SER A 280 -19.25 -28.56 11.18
N GLN A 281 -19.87 -27.49 10.66
CA GLN A 281 -20.10 -27.26 9.23
C GLN A 281 -18.87 -26.62 8.56
N ALA A 282 -18.22 -25.68 9.24
CA ALA A 282 -17.06 -24.96 8.70
C ALA A 282 -15.77 -25.79 8.74
N GLY A 283 -15.67 -26.75 9.69
CA GLY A 283 -14.38 -27.32 10.04
C GLY A 283 -13.49 -26.27 10.70
N ALA A 284 -12.19 -26.53 10.80
CA ALA A 284 -11.25 -25.55 11.34
C ALA A 284 -10.83 -24.55 10.26
N CYS A 285 -11.02 -23.25 10.57
CA CYS A 285 -10.62 -22.12 9.75
C CYS A 285 -9.61 -21.29 10.55
N LEU A 286 -8.48 -20.94 9.95
CA LEU A 286 -7.41 -20.19 10.64
C LEU A 286 -6.72 -19.23 9.69
N ILE A 287 -6.56 -17.99 10.15
CA ILE A 287 -5.79 -16.97 9.46
C ILE A 287 -4.65 -16.52 10.37
N LEU A 288 -3.43 -16.60 9.84
CA LEU A 288 -2.24 -16.05 10.49
C LEU A 288 -1.71 -14.84 9.72
N ALA A 289 -1.23 -13.86 10.48
CA ALA A 289 -0.46 -12.73 10.00
C ALA A 289 0.96 -12.81 10.55
N GLY A 290 1.96 -12.78 9.68
CA GLY A 290 3.36 -12.69 10.06
C GLY A 290 3.96 -11.36 9.65
N VAL A 291 4.82 -10.79 10.49
CA VAL A 291 5.61 -9.61 10.14
C VAL A 291 7.08 -9.99 10.08
N ARG A 292 7.63 -9.95 8.87
CA ARG A 292 9.04 -10.22 8.62
C ARG A 292 9.79 -8.93 8.28
N SER A 293 11.00 -8.77 8.79
CA SER A 293 11.90 -7.70 8.36
C SER A 293 12.81 -8.16 7.23
N VAL A 294 12.72 -7.51 6.06
CA VAL A 294 13.59 -7.76 4.91
C VAL A 294 14.44 -6.50 4.66
N GLN A 295 15.73 -6.58 4.89
CA GLN A 295 16.65 -5.43 4.83
C GLN A 295 16.17 -4.21 5.64
N GLY A 296 15.58 -4.45 6.81
CA GLY A 296 15.08 -3.41 7.71
C GLY A 296 13.67 -2.89 7.37
N ARG A 297 13.03 -3.34 6.30
CA ARG A 297 11.63 -3.00 5.97
C ARG A 297 10.69 -4.09 6.49
N PRO A 298 9.69 -3.75 7.32
CA PRO A 298 8.67 -4.71 7.75
C PRO A 298 7.75 -5.06 6.59
N VAL A 299 7.39 -6.33 6.47
CA VAL A 299 6.46 -6.86 5.48
C VAL A 299 5.42 -7.69 6.20
N LEU A 300 4.16 -7.34 6.01
CA LEU A 300 3.02 -8.13 6.45
C LEU A 300 2.74 -9.22 5.42
N VAL A 301 2.73 -10.46 5.87
CA VAL A 301 2.33 -11.64 5.10
C VAL A 301 1.13 -12.27 5.78
N LEU A 302 0.12 -12.61 5.00
CA LEU A 302 -1.11 -13.25 5.47
C LEU A 302 -1.23 -14.64 4.86
N ALA A 303 -1.64 -15.62 5.66
CA ALA A 303 -1.97 -16.97 5.20
C ALA A 303 -3.29 -17.43 5.81
N ALA A 304 -4.15 -18.03 5.00
CA ALA A 304 -5.44 -18.58 5.41
C ALA A 304 -5.57 -20.05 5.04
N VAL A 305 -6.22 -20.81 5.90
CA VAL A 305 -6.74 -22.14 5.60
C VAL A 305 -8.19 -22.24 6.08
N LEU A 306 -9.08 -22.78 5.23
CA LEU A 306 -10.50 -22.97 5.52
C LEU A 306 -10.86 -24.45 5.36
N GLY A 307 -11.86 -24.92 6.11
CA GLY A 307 -12.40 -26.27 5.97
C GLY A 307 -11.40 -27.37 6.34
N GLN A 308 -10.50 -27.11 7.26
CA GLN A 308 -9.52 -28.09 7.69
C GLN A 308 -10.18 -29.17 8.56
N PRO A 309 -9.70 -30.43 8.49
CA PRO A 309 -10.21 -31.48 9.32
C PRO A 309 -9.99 -31.18 10.80
N THR A 310 -10.87 -31.69 11.63
CA THR A 310 -10.77 -31.58 13.10
C THR A 310 -10.51 -32.97 13.71
N PRO A 311 -9.91 -33.03 14.89
CA PRO A 311 -9.78 -34.29 15.61
C PRO A 311 -11.16 -34.94 15.86
N PRO A 312 -11.28 -36.26 15.81
CA PRO A 312 -12.51 -36.94 16.18
C PRO A 312 -12.82 -36.68 17.65
N PRO A 313 -14.12 -36.60 18.05
CA PRO A 313 -14.51 -36.51 19.45
C PRO A 313 -13.90 -37.66 20.26
N ILE A 314 -13.39 -37.40 21.45
CA ILE A 314 -12.97 -38.45 22.37
C ILE A 314 -14.24 -39.07 22.95
N VAL A 315 -14.63 -40.23 22.42
CA VAL A 315 -15.69 -41.03 23.03
C VAL A 315 -15.07 -41.67 24.28
N PRO A 316 -15.58 -41.40 25.50
CA PRO A 316 -15.11 -42.11 26.67
C PRO A 316 -15.24 -43.61 26.42
N ALA A 317 -14.21 -44.39 26.69
CA ALA A 317 -14.29 -45.85 26.62
C ALA A 317 -15.43 -46.29 27.51
N SER A 318 -16.48 -46.90 26.91
CA SER A 318 -17.57 -47.51 27.67
C SER A 318 -16.97 -48.51 28.63
N THR A 319 -16.96 -48.20 29.92
CA THR A 319 -16.53 -49.14 30.93
C THR A 319 -17.54 -50.25 30.95
N THR A 320 -17.24 -51.37 30.26
CA THR A 320 -18.05 -52.58 30.32
C THR A 320 -17.94 -53.11 31.74
N THR A 321 -18.91 -52.75 32.57
CA THR A 321 -19.02 -53.34 33.90
C THR A 321 -19.41 -54.81 33.72
N THR A 322 -18.45 -55.71 33.84
CA THR A 322 -18.72 -57.14 33.89
C THR A 322 -19.36 -57.43 35.25
N THR A 323 -20.68 -57.51 35.29
CA THR A 323 -21.40 -57.97 36.44
C THR A 323 -21.13 -59.46 36.62
N ARG A 324 -20.28 -59.79 37.59
CA ARG A 324 -20.09 -61.18 38.06
C ARG A 324 -21.35 -61.60 38.84
N PRO A 325 -21.93 -62.77 38.57
CA PRO A 325 -23.07 -63.26 39.33
C PRO A 325 -22.71 -63.48 40.81
N ALA A 326 -23.53 -62.94 41.69
CA ALA A 326 -23.39 -63.12 43.14
C ALA A 326 -23.84 -64.53 43.57
N THR A 327 -22.88 -65.39 43.96
CA THR A 327 -23.16 -66.57 44.74
C THR A 327 -22.03 -66.70 45.78
N ALA A 328 -22.25 -66.13 47.04
CA ALA A 328 -21.69 -66.58 48.26
C ALA A 328 -22.15 -65.67 49.46
N PRO A 329 -22.32 -66.20 50.66
CA PRO A 329 -23.01 -65.50 51.73
C PRO A 329 -22.11 -64.51 52.53
N PRO A 330 -22.71 -63.72 53.48
CA PRO A 330 -22.04 -62.51 54.01
C PRO A 330 -21.11 -62.80 55.15
N SER A 331 -19.90 -62.28 55.15
CA SER A 331 -19.09 -62.03 56.30
C SER A 331 -18.63 -60.58 56.35
N SER A 332 -19.06 -59.95 57.40
CA SER A 332 -18.62 -58.74 58.12
C SER A 332 -17.61 -57.80 57.45
N GLY A 333 -18.04 -56.59 57.22
CA GLY A 333 -17.35 -55.35 57.54
C GLY A 333 -16.18 -54.93 56.63
N SER A 334 -16.48 -54.17 55.59
CA SER A 334 -15.63 -53.06 55.25
C SER A 334 -16.47 -52.08 54.35
N SER A 335 -16.75 -50.93 54.92
CA SER A 335 -17.40 -49.81 54.12
C SER A 335 -16.38 -49.22 53.19
N THR A 336 -16.36 -49.67 51.97
CA THR A 336 -15.63 -48.96 50.91
C THR A 336 -16.53 -47.84 50.40
N THR A 337 -16.27 -46.64 50.86
CA THR A 337 -16.86 -45.42 50.32
C THR A 337 -16.29 -45.25 48.92
N THR A 338 -17.05 -45.65 47.90
CA THR A 338 -16.74 -45.37 46.50
C THR A 338 -17.06 -43.93 46.27
N THR A 339 -16.07 -43.06 46.33
CA THR A 339 -16.17 -41.69 45.83
C THR A 339 -16.24 -41.79 44.30
N THR A 340 -17.44 -41.73 43.78
CA THR A 340 -17.64 -41.51 42.33
C THR A 340 -17.24 -40.08 42.03
N THR A 341 -15.98 -39.92 41.61
CA THR A 341 -15.57 -38.70 40.92
C THR A 341 -16.39 -38.64 39.64
N PRO A 342 -17.14 -37.54 39.35
CA PRO A 342 -17.83 -37.43 38.07
C PRO A 342 -16.81 -37.58 36.95
N PRO A 343 -17.12 -38.21 35.85
CA PRO A 343 -16.28 -38.20 34.67
C PRO A 343 -16.43 -36.83 34.00
N ASN A 344 -15.76 -35.85 34.56
CA ASN A 344 -15.69 -34.51 33.99
C ASN A 344 -14.27 -34.22 33.65
N ASP A 345 -13.86 -34.67 32.51
CA ASP A 345 -12.95 -33.97 31.58
C ASP A 345 -13.10 -34.70 30.26
N LEU A 346 -14.24 -34.48 29.55
CA LEU A 346 -14.28 -34.60 28.11
C LEU A 346 -13.32 -33.53 27.61
N GLN A 347 -12.04 -33.93 27.45
CA GLN A 347 -11.08 -33.09 26.73
C GLN A 347 -11.61 -32.98 25.32
N ILE A 348 -12.29 -31.87 25.04
CA ILE A 348 -12.65 -31.53 23.65
C ILE A 348 -11.31 -31.35 22.95
N PRO A 349 -10.97 -32.18 21.96
CA PRO A 349 -9.70 -32.05 21.27
C PRO A 349 -9.65 -30.66 20.62
N ASP A 350 -8.50 -29.98 20.74
CA ASP A 350 -8.29 -28.69 20.07
C ASP A 350 -8.67 -28.78 18.59
N PRO A 351 -9.73 -28.09 18.13
CA PRO A 351 -10.23 -28.20 16.76
C PRO A 351 -9.20 -27.74 15.73
N PHE A 352 -8.24 -26.89 16.11
CA PHE A 352 -7.21 -26.33 15.24
C PHE A 352 -5.94 -27.17 15.14
N ARG A 353 -5.84 -28.30 15.87
CA ARG A 353 -4.64 -29.13 15.93
C ARG A 353 -4.08 -29.49 14.56
N PHE A 354 -4.92 -29.72 13.55
CA PHE A 354 -4.49 -30.05 12.20
C PHE A 354 -4.34 -28.82 11.30
N ALA A 355 -5.08 -27.76 11.55
CA ALA A 355 -5.00 -26.51 10.79
C ALA A 355 -3.70 -25.73 11.05
N ARG A 356 -3.26 -25.65 12.33
CA ARG A 356 -2.08 -24.89 12.75
C ARG A 356 -0.83 -25.22 11.93
N PRO A 357 -0.34 -26.46 11.87
CA PRO A 357 0.90 -26.76 11.15
C PRO A 357 0.79 -26.53 9.64
N VAL A 358 -0.42 -26.52 9.07
CA VAL A 358 -0.62 -26.25 7.66
C VAL A 358 -0.48 -24.78 7.36
N VAL A 359 -1.19 -23.92 8.11
CA VAL A 359 -1.13 -22.46 7.90
C VAL A 359 0.22 -21.89 8.30
N GLU A 360 0.88 -22.41 9.34
CA GLU A 360 2.25 -21.99 9.73
C GLU A 360 3.28 -22.28 8.63
N LYS A 361 3.24 -23.47 8.04
CA LYS A 361 4.11 -23.81 6.91
C LYS A 361 3.84 -22.93 5.70
N LEU A 362 2.56 -22.66 5.43
CA LEU A 362 2.14 -21.82 4.31
C LEU A 362 2.64 -20.37 4.54
N LEU A 363 2.44 -19.81 5.74
CA LEU A 363 2.93 -18.48 6.12
C LEU A 363 4.45 -18.40 6.00
N SER A 364 5.18 -19.33 6.58
CA SER A 364 6.65 -19.35 6.54
C SER A 364 7.21 -19.46 5.12
N ALA A 365 6.59 -20.27 4.26
CA ALA A 365 6.95 -20.37 2.85
C ALA A 365 6.74 -19.04 2.13
N ALA A 366 5.61 -18.39 2.38
CA ALA A 366 5.29 -17.09 1.80
C ALA A 366 6.22 -15.98 2.28
N GLU A 367 6.54 -15.95 3.56
CA GLU A 367 7.51 -15.00 4.13
C GLU A 367 8.89 -15.11 3.50
N THR A 368 9.35 -16.34 3.25
CA THR A 368 10.68 -16.57 2.63
C THR A 368 10.72 -16.21 1.16
N ALA A 369 9.58 -16.17 0.49
CA ALA A 369 9.48 -15.81 -0.92
C ALA A 369 9.66 -14.32 -1.20
N VAL A 370 9.42 -13.46 -0.22
CA VAL A 370 9.60 -12.01 -0.39
C VAL A 370 11.08 -11.67 -0.42
N VAL A 371 11.53 -11.08 -1.53
CA VAL A 371 12.93 -10.75 -1.78
C VAL A 371 13.13 -9.26 -2.12
N PRO A 372 14.29 -8.68 -1.77
CA PRO A 372 14.63 -7.34 -2.24
C PRO A 372 15.08 -7.39 -3.71
N VAL A 373 14.58 -6.46 -4.51
CA VAL A 373 14.92 -6.33 -5.94
C VAL A 373 15.46 -4.94 -6.21
N THR A 374 16.70 -4.86 -6.73
CA THR A 374 17.29 -3.59 -7.15
C THR A 374 16.65 -3.15 -8.46
N VAL A 375 15.95 -2.01 -8.45
CA VAL A 375 15.28 -1.42 -9.62
C VAL A 375 16.10 -0.32 -10.28
N ALA A 376 17.02 0.31 -9.53
CA ALA A 376 17.97 1.27 -10.05
C ALA A 376 19.32 1.14 -9.33
N THR A 377 20.40 1.29 -10.10
CA THR A 377 21.77 1.49 -9.58
C THR A 377 22.19 2.94 -9.83
N ALA A 378 23.09 3.47 -9.03
CA ALA A 378 23.64 4.80 -9.28
C ALA A 378 24.37 4.85 -10.66
N ASP A 379 24.32 5.99 -11.31
CA ASP A 379 24.96 6.27 -12.61
C ASP A 379 24.49 5.39 -13.79
N ARG A 380 23.37 4.68 -13.64
CA ARG A 380 22.76 3.95 -14.76
C ARG A 380 22.19 4.95 -15.78
N VAL A 381 22.57 4.80 -17.04
CA VAL A 381 22.02 5.60 -18.14
C VAL A 381 20.54 5.23 -18.34
N VAL A 382 19.68 6.25 -18.28
CA VAL A 382 18.22 6.10 -18.39
C VAL A 382 17.60 7.03 -19.42
N GLY A 383 18.44 7.74 -20.20
CA GLY A 383 18.01 8.65 -21.24
C GLY A 383 19.13 9.54 -21.72
N ALA A 384 18.78 10.51 -22.54
CA ALA A 384 19.70 11.53 -23.02
C ALA A 384 19.00 12.88 -23.24
N ALA A 385 19.76 13.95 -23.06
CA ALA A 385 19.47 15.30 -23.53
C ALA A 385 20.26 15.53 -24.81
N THR A 386 19.59 15.62 -25.95
CA THR A 386 20.27 15.75 -27.24
C THR A 386 20.26 17.20 -27.69
N VAL A 387 21.44 17.77 -27.92
CA VAL A 387 21.60 19.08 -28.53
C VAL A 387 22.05 18.89 -29.99
N THR A 388 21.55 19.74 -30.88
CA THR A 388 21.90 19.73 -32.29
C THR A 388 22.56 21.05 -32.64
N TRP A 389 23.90 21.03 -32.83
CA TRP A 389 24.67 22.16 -33.31
C TRP A 389 25.45 21.75 -34.53
N GLY A 390 25.47 22.61 -35.58
CA GLY A 390 26.29 22.35 -36.75
C GLY A 390 25.92 21.10 -37.54
N GLY A 391 24.67 20.66 -37.51
CA GLY A 391 24.20 19.46 -38.22
C GLY A 391 24.53 18.13 -37.57
N SER A 392 25.16 18.14 -36.39
CA SER A 392 25.46 16.94 -35.59
C SER A 392 24.67 16.91 -34.29
N ALA A 393 24.19 15.73 -33.92
CA ALA A 393 23.53 15.49 -32.64
C ALA A 393 24.56 15.12 -31.56
N HIS A 394 24.51 15.79 -30.43
CA HIS A 394 25.39 15.53 -29.29
C HIS A 394 24.52 15.06 -28.09
N PRO A 395 24.36 13.75 -27.91
CA PRO A 395 23.62 13.22 -26.78
C PRO A 395 24.43 13.35 -25.48
N VAL A 396 23.84 13.98 -24.47
CA VAL A 396 24.34 14.04 -23.11
C VAL A 396 23.58 13.03 -22.27
N PRO A 397 24.23 11.96 -21.73
CA PRO A 397 23.51 10.95 -20.98
C PRO A 397 22.85 11.52 -19.74
N ILE A 398 21.61 11.07 -19.49
CA ILE A 398 20.88 11.27 -18.25
C ILE A 398 21.04 9.99 -17.44
N VAL A 399 21.46 10.13 -16.18
CA VAL A 399 21.75 9.00 -15.29
C VAL A 399 20.96 9.11 -13.99
N THR A 400 20.75 7.98 -13.34
CA THR A 400 20.23 7.90 -11.98
C THR A 400 21.21 8.52 -10.98
N ALA A 401 20.74 9.34 -10.06
CA ALA A 401 21.58 9.97 -9.03
C ALA A 401 21.87 9.03 -7.85
N GLY A 402 21.14 7.92 -7.72
CA GLY A 402 21.27 6.95 -6.64
C GLY A 402 20.73 5.59 -7.02
N GLY A 403 20.87 4.62 -6.12
CA GLY A 403 20.22 3.33 -6.20
C GLY A 403 18.83 3.33 -5.57
N ALA A 404 17.96 2.41 -6.01
CA ALA A 404 16.68 2.10 -5.39
C ALA A 404 16.39 0.61 -5.45
N TRP A 405 15.65 0.12 -4.47
CA TRP A 405 15.20 -1.25 -4.40
C TRP A 405 13.80 -1.33 -3.81
N LEU A 406 13.05 -2.33 -4.22
CA LEU A 406 11.70 -2.65 -3.73
C LEU A 406 11.69 -4.08 -3.21
N LEU A 407 10.72 -4.40 -2.39
CA LEU A 407 10.38 -5.78 -2.09
C LEU A 407 9.46 -6.32 -3.17
N ALA A 408 9.66 -7.57 -3.55
CA ALA A 408 8.84 -8.20 -4.57
C ALA A 408 8.69 -9.71 -4.33
N TRP A 409 7.69 -10.27 -4.92
CA TRP A 409 7.56 -11.71 -5.12
C TRP A 409 8.19 -12.10 -6.47
N PRO A 410 8.98 -13.19 -6.56
CA PRO A 410 9.54 -13.63 -7.83
C PRO A 410 8.46 -13.83 -8.91
N GLY A 411 8.72 -13.33 -10.11
CA GLY A 411 7.75 -13.34 -11.22
C GLY A 411 6.83 -12.13 -11.32
N GLN A 412 6.84 -11.22 -10.34
CA GLN A 412 6.12 -9.94 -10.46
C GLN A 412 6.82 -8.99 -11.42
N THR A 413 6.12 -7.93 -11.80
CA THR A 413 6.64 -6.86 -12.64
C THR A 413 6.53 -5.52 -11.91
N VAL A 414 7.67 -4.81 -11.80
CA VAL A 414 7.73 -3.46 -11.24
C VAL A 414 7.42 -2.47 -12.36
N ALA A 415 6.43 -1.63 -12.17
CA ALA A 415 6.14 -0.54 -13.10
C ALA A 415 7.17 0.59 -12.91
N SER A 416 7.60 1.22 -14.02
CA SER A 416 8.47 2.38 -13.99
C SER A 416 7.95 3.51 -14.86
N THR A 417 8.12 4.74 -14.38
CA THR A 417 7.81 5.95 -15.11
C THR A 417 8.93 6.97 -14.93
N SER A 418 9.06 7.91 -15.86
CA SER A 418 10.03 9.00 -15.73
C SER A 418 9.41 10.32 -16.13
N GLY A 419 9.68 11.34 -15.33
CA GLY A 419 9.38 12.74 -15.64
C GLY A 419 10.68 13.50 -15.89
N LEU A 420 10.85 14.08 -17.08
CA LEU A 420 12.00 14.92 -17.41
C LEU A 420 11.58 16.39 -17.48
N SER A 421 12.43 17.25 -16.94
CA SER A 421 12.29 18.70 -17.04
C SER A 421 13.09 19.19 -18.25
N PRO A 422 12.71 20.34 -18.85
CA PRO A 422 13.53 20.99 -19.88
C PRO A 422 14.94 21.26 -19.34
N VAL A 423 15.94 20.91 -20.15
CA VAL A 423 17.34 21.10 -19.79
C VAL A 423 17.86 22.36 -20.49
N PRO A 424 18.25 23.41 -19.77
CA PRO A 424 18.89 24.59 -20.39
C PRO A 424 20.23 24.24 -21.05
N PRO A 425 20.55 24.86 -22.19
CA PRO A 425 21.92 24.81 -22.73
C PRO A 425 22.94 25.27 -21.69
N GLY A 426 24.12 24.67 -21.68
CA GLY A 426 25.17 24.97 -20.69
C GLY A 426 24.93 24.38 -19.30
N SER A 427 23.85 23.64 -19.06
CA SER A 427 23.63 22.95 -17.80
C SER A 427 24.82 22.05 -17.44
N THR A 428 25.33 22.17 -16.22
CA THR A 428 26.54 21.48 -15.77
C THR A 428 26.31 20.02 -15.44
N LYS A 429 27.38 19.21 -15.50
CA LYS A 429 27.37 17.85 -14.97
C LYS A 429 26.76 17.79 -13.55
N GLY A 430 25.89 16.84 -13.28
CA GLY A 430 25.22 16.67 -12.00
C GLY A 430 23.94 17.47 -11.84
N SER A 431 23.60 18.40 -12.76
CA SER A 431 22.31 19.12 -12.73
C SER A 431 21.15 18.13 -12.75
N ARG A 432 20.19 18.32 -11.82
CA ARG A 432 18.96 17.53 -11.75
C ARG A 432 18.07 17.86 -12.96
N VAL A 433 17.60 16.83 -13.65
CA VAL A 433 16.82 16.95 -14.88
C VAL A 433 15.48 16.21 -14.85
N GLY A 434 15.16 15.61 -13.69
CA GLY A 434 13.90 14.91 -13.53
C GLY A 434 13.92 13.87 -12.43
N THR A 435 12.98 12.94 -12.51
CA THR A 435 12.85 11.80 -11.61
C THR A 435 12.45 10.54 -12.36
N ALA A 436 12.91 9.38 -11.91
CA ALA A 436 12.38 8.07 -12.23
C ALA A 436 11.58 7.58 -11.02
N MET A 437 10.41 7.00 -11.25
CA MET A 437 9.55 6.41 -10.24
C MET A 437 9.37 4.92 -10.55
N PHE A 438 9.55 4.08 -9.54
CA PHE A 438 9.34 2.64 -9.59
C PHE A 438 8.25 2.28 -8.59
N SER A 439 7.27 1.47 -9.00
CA SER A 439 6.16 1.08 -8.13
C SER A 439 5.81 -0.39 -8.24
N LEU A 440 5.44 -0.99 -7.10
CA LEU A 440 4.91 -2.34 -7.00
C LEU A 440 3.97 -2.43 -5.79
N GLY A 441 2.71 -2.77 -6.02
CA GLY A 441 1.68 -2.72 -4.99
C GLY A 441 1.56 -1.31 -4.42
N THR A 442 1.77 -1.17 -3.11
CA THR A 442 1.76 0.14 -2.42
C THR A 442 3.15 0.77 -2.29
N GLN A 443 4.20 0.08 -2.73
CA GLN A 443 5.56 0.57 -2.65
C GLN A 443 5.87 1.53 -3.81
N ILE A 444 6.50 2.65 -3.49
CA ILE A 444 6.95 3.65 -4.47
C ILE A 444 8.37 4.08 -4.10
N GLU A 445 9.29 3.98 -5.07
CA GLU A 445 10.63 4.51 -4.97
C GLU A 445 10.88 5.58 -6.03
N VAL A 446 11.40 6.73 -5.62
CA VAL A 446 11.67 7.87 -6.49
C VAL A 446 13.17 8.14 -6.54
N VAL A 447 13.75 8.05 -7.72
CA VAL A 447 15.18 8.28 -7.96
C VAL A 447 15.36 9.57 -8.76
N PRO A 448 16.11 10.56 -8.25
CA PRO A 448 16.45 11.74 -9.02
C PRO A 448 17.29 11.39 -10.25
N LEU A 449 17.06 12.10 -11.35
CA LEU A 449 17.83 11.98 -12.59
C LEU A 449 18.74 13.20 -12.76
N ARG A 450 19.98 12.97 -13.21
CA ARG A 450 20.99 14.00 -13.40
C ARG A 450 21.73 13.86 -14.72
N LEU A 451 22.35 14.94 -15.18
CA LEU A 451 23.24 14.93 -16.32
C LEU A 451 24.57 14.22 -15.97
N ALA A 452 25.02 13.33 -16.81
CA ALA A 452 26.32 12.66 -16.68
C ALA A 452 27.49 13.55 -17.06
N SER A 453 27.25 14.55 -17.93
CA SER A 453 28.23 15.54 -18.36
C SER A 453 27.55 16.89 -18.61
N THR A 454 28.36 17.95 -18.76
CA THR A 454 27.86 19.29 -19.08
C THR A 454 27.28 19.31 -20.49
N VAL A 455 26.13 19.96 -20.65
CA VAL A 455 25.51 20.19 -21.95
C VAL A 455 26.35 21.20 -22.74
N PRO A 456 26.87 20.84 -23.91
CA PRO A 456 27.70 21.76 -24.70
C PRO A 456 26.88 22.95 -25.19
N GLU A 457 27.53 24.13 -25.21
CA GLU A 457 26.99 25.32 -25.83
C GLU A 457 27.68 25.59 -27.17
N PRO A 458 26.98 26.10 -28.18
CA PRO A 458 27.63 26.53 -29.41
C PRO A 458 28.52 27.74 -29.14
N SER A 459 29.68 27.83 -29.84
CA SER A 459 30.58 28.98 -29.74
C SER A 459 29.87 30.28 -30.19
N TRP A 460 30.37 31.44 -29.69
CA TRP A 460 29.83 32.73 -30.10
C TRP A 460 29.90 32.94 -31.64
N TRP A 461 30.93 32.36 -32.31
CA TRP A 461 31.07 32.41 -33.77
C TRP A 461 29.98 31.61 -34.47
N TRP A 462 29.65 30.41 -33.96
CA TRP A 462 28.56 29.62 -34.51
C TRP A 462 27.20 30.34 -34.38
N ARG A 463 26.94 30.96 -33.22
CA ARG A 463 25.73 31.76 -32.94
C ARG A 463 25.61 32.95 -33.93
N LEU A 464 26.75 33.59 -34.25
CA LEU A 464 26.78 34.72 -35.18
C LEU A 464 26.44 34.29 -36.61
N VAL A 465 26.96 33.15 -37.08
CA VAL A 465 26.85 32.70 -38.46
C VAL A 465 25.53 31.98 -38.74
N HIS A 466 25.07 31.13 -37.81
CA HIS A 466 23.91 30.25 -38.06
C HIS A 466 22.63 30.80 -37.40
N GLY A 467 22.74 31.66 -36.42
CA GLY A 467 21.59 32.06 -35.60
C GLY A 467 21.05 30.89 -34.79
N PRO A 468 20.00 31.10 -33.98
CA PRO A 468 19.36 30.04 -33.23
C PRO A 468 18.55 29.12 -34.11
#